data_02f9328bfd3f6311a15713f245f1451f
#
_entry.id   02f9328bfd3f6311a15713f245f1451f
#
_cell.length_a   1.000
_cell.length_b   1.000
_cell.length_c   1.000
_cell.angle_alpha   90.00
_cell.angle_beta   90.00
_cell.angle_gamma   90.00
#
_symmetry.space_group_name_H-M   'P 1'
#
loop_
_entity.id
_entity.type
_entity.pdbx_description
1 polymer ?
#
loop_
_entity_poly.entity_id
_entity_poly.type
_entity_poly.pdbx_seq_one_letter_code
_entity_poly.pdbx_strand_id
1 'polypeptide(L)'
;KWRGVYNISKEHPSKLSIQSNAHALARYSALVQECNMVPIVEPEVLMDGEHSAKECYEKTSEVIKKCFEELILHKVDLKGIILKPNMILAGNKCKNKISNEEVAKLTLKCLKESVPSEVPGIAFLSGGQSEIEATENLNLINKYNNTSFIMSFSYGRALQQSALKFWSQDTKNIEGTQKIFNQRAKMNTLAAQGKWLSLIHISEPTRLEP
;
A
#
# COMPACT_ATOMS: atom_id res chain seq x y z
N LYS A 1 -3.63 -13.45 5.42
CA LYS A 1 -4.03 -12.04 5.31
C LYS A 1 -5.51 -11.88 5.66
N TRP A 2 -5.82 -10.88 6.48
CA TRP A 2 -7.18 -10.44 6.78
C TRP A 2 -7.31 -8.94 6.55
N ARG A 3 -8.45 -8.48 6.01
CA ARG A 3 -8.67 -7.10 5.57
C ARG A 3 -9.87 -6.48 6.27
N GLY A 4 -9.67 -5.34 6.93
CA GLY A 4 -10.72 -4.43 7.41
C GLY A 4 -10.80 -3.21 6.50
N VAL A 5 -11.99 -2.87 6.01
CA VAL A 5 -12.19 -1.81 5.01
C VAL A 5 -13.00 -0.66 5.60
N TYR A 6 -12.57 0.56 5.31
CA TYR A 6 -13.17 1.79 5.83
C TYR A 6 -13.39 2.81 4.72
N ASN A 7 -14.63 3.28 4.58
CA ASN A 7 -14.96 4.42 3.72
C ASN A 7 -14.83 5.72 4.50
N ILE A 8 -14.41 6.80 3.83
CA ILE A 8 -14.49 8.16 4.37
C ILE A 8 -15.73 8.85 3.84
N SER A 9 -16.59 9.28 4.74
CA SER A 9 -17.76 10.12 4.47
C SER A 9 -18.08 10.96 5.71
N LYS A 10 -19.17 11.74 5.67
CA LYS A 10 -19.59 12.54 6.82
C LYS A 10 -19.78 11.74 8.11
N GLU A 11 -20.25 10.48 8.00
CA GLU A 11 -20.56 9.62 9.15
C GLU A 11 -19.64 8.39 9.26
N HIS A 12 -18.75 8.18 8.29
CA HIS A 12 -17.87 7.02 8.23
C HIS A 12 -16.38 7.42 8.15
N PRO A 13 -15.49 6.55 8.68
CA PRO A 13 -15.79 5.36 9.47
C PRO A 13 -16.37 5.75 10.85
N SER A 14 -17.38 5.03 11.32
CA SER A 14 -17.89 5.18 12.68
C SER A 14 -16.91 4.59 13.70
N LYS A 15 -16.97 5.06 14.96
CA LYS A 15 -16.17 4.49 16.05
C LYS A 15 -16.40 2.99 16.21
N LEU A 16 -17.65 2.53 16.04
CA LEU A 16 -17.99 1.12 16.11
C LEU A 16 -17.32 0.32 14.99
N SER A 17 -17.33 0.81 13.74
CA SER A 17 -16.68 0.10 12.62
C SER A 17 -15.17 0.02 12.81
N ILE A 18 -14.53 1.08 13.31
CA ILE A 18 -13.10 1.07 13.61
C ILE A 18 -12.79 0.05 14.70
N GLN A 19 -13.52 0.06 15.81
CA GLN A 19 -13.32 -0.87 16.92
C GLN A 19 -13.54 -2.32 16.50
N SER A 20 -14.64 -2.62 15.79
CA SER A 20 -15.00 -3.99 15.41
C SER A 20 -14.01 -4.60 14.42
N ASN A 21 -13.56 -3.82 13.43
CA ASN A 21 -12.55 -4.28 12.46
C ASN A 21 -11.18 -4.43 13.11
N ALA A 22 -10.77 -3.52 13.99
CA ALA A 22 -9.50 -3.62 14.72
C ALA A 22 -9.48 -4.89 15.58
N HIS A 23 -10.59 -5.17 16.31
CA HIS A 23 -10.74 -6.39 17.10
C HIS A 23 -10.68 -7.66 16.23
N ALA A 24 -11.36 -7.68 15.08
CA ALA A 24 -11.32 -8.80 14.15
C ALA A 24 -9.92 -9.06 13.59
N LEU A 25 -9.18 -7.99 13.22
CA LEU A 25 -7.80 -8.06 12.76
C LEU A 25 -6.86 -8.61 13.84
N ALA A 26 -7.05 -8.18 15.08
CA ALA A 26 -6.23 -8.65 16.20
C ALA A 26 -6.50 -10.13 16.54
N ARG A 27 -7.76 -10.56 16.62
CA ARG A 27 -8.11 -11.97 16.81
C ARG A 27 -7.55 -12.87 15.71
N TYR A 28 -7.71 -12.44 14.45
CA TYR A 28 -7.11 -13.12 13.30
C TYR A 28 -5.61 -13.29 13.49
N SER A 29 -4.92 -12.21 13.87
CA SER A 29 -3.45 -12.20 13.99
C SER A 29 -2.97 -13.12 15.10
N ALA A 30 -3.64 -13.14 16.27
CA ALA A 30 -3.31 -14.03 17.37
C ALA A 30 -3.45 -15.50 16.94
N LEU A 31 -4.58 -15.89 16.35
CA LEU A 31 -4.82 -17.24 15.87
C LEU A 31 -3.81 -17.69 14.80
N VAL A 32 -3.42 -16.78 13.90
CA VAL A 32 -2.42 -17.07 12.87
C VAL A 32 -1.05 -17.34 13.49
N GLN A 33 -0.66 -16.57 14.50
CA GLN A 33 0.62 -16.77 15.21
C GLN A 33 0.62 -18.08 16.04
N GLU A 34 -0.51 -18.45 16.67
CA GLU A 34 -0.65 -19.75 17.33
C GLU A 34 -0.42 -20.93 16.36
N CYS A 35 -0.72 -20.72 15.07
CA CYS A 35 -0.45 -21.71 14.01
C CYS A 35 0.97 -21.58 13.40
N ASN A 36 1.87 -20.86 14.02
CA ASN A 36 3.23 -20.59 13.51
C ASN A 36 3.26 -19.94 12.12
N MET A 37 2.30 -19.07 11.82
CA MET A 37 2.22 -18.33 10.57
C MET A 37 2.36 -16.82 10.82
N VAL A 38 2.85 -16.08 9.83
CA VAL A 38 2.96 -14.61 9.88
C VAL A 38 1.65 -13.98 9.40
N PRO A 39 0.91 -13.24 10.24
CA PRO A 39 -0.28 -12.52 9.82
C PRO A 39 0.08 -11.28 8.99
N ILE A 40 -0.64 -11.10 7.88
CA ILE A 40 -0.66 -9.84 7.14
C ILE A 40 -1.92 -9.10 7.56
N VAL A 41 -1.73 -8.00 8.28
CA VAL A 41 -2.78 -7.17 8.89
C VAL A 41 -3.10 -6.02 7.93
N GLU A 42 -4.32 -6.00 7.37
CA GLU A 42 -4.69 -5.06 6.31
C GLU A 42 -5.84 -4.12 6.74
N PRO A 43 -5.57 -3.06 7.53
CA PRO A 43 -6.51 -1.98 7.78
C PRO A 43 -6.48 -1.03 6.59
N GLU A 44 -7.50 -1.06 5.72
CA GLU A 44 -7.53 -0.28 4.48
C GLU A 44 -8.57 0.83 4.54
N VAL A 45 -8.12 2.08 4.47
CA VAL A 45 -8.98 3.23 4.20
C VAL A 45 -9.05 3.43 2.69
N LEU A 46 -10.26 3.35 2.14
CA LEU A 46 -10.49 3.42 0.70
C LEU A 46 -10.27 4.83 0.17
N MET A 47 -9.75 4.91 -1.06
CA MET A 47 -9.65 6.18 -1.78
C MET A 47 -10.95 6.56 -2.53
N ASP A 48 -12.01 5.77 -2.36
CA ASP A 48 -13.30 6.08 -2.97
C ASP A 48 -13.96 7.26 -2.26
N GLY A 49 -14.26 8.32 -3.00
CA GLY A 49 -14.93 9.51 -2.47
C GLY A 49 -14.26 10.83 -2.82
N GLU A 50 -14.69 11.89 -2.15
CA GLU A 50 -14.26 13.28 -2.39
C GLU A 50 -13.34 13.82 -1.28
N HIS A 51 -12.95 12.98 -0.30
CA HIS A 51 -12.15 13.38 0.83
C HIS A 51 -10.77 13.90 0.42
N SER A 52 -10.25 14.85 1.18
CA SER A 52 -8.90 15.37 1.02
C SER A 52 -7.84 14.39 1.51
N ALA A 53 -6.59 14.59 1.10
CA ALA A 53 -5.46 13.84 1.65
C ALA A 53 -5.31 14.03 3.18
N LYS A 54 -5.69 15.20 3.70
CA LYS A 54 -5.71 15.47 5.15
C LYS A 54 -6.70 14.56 5.87
N GLU A 55 -7.94 14.46 5.37
CA GLU A 55 -8.94 13.56 5.95
C GLU A 55 -8.50 12.09 5.85
N CYS A 56 -7.91 11.69 4.73
CA CYS A 56 -7.31 10.36 4.59
C CYS A 56 -6.23 10.11 5.64
N TYR A 57 -5.34 11.07 5.86
CA TYR A 57 -4.29 10.99 6.88
C TYR A 57 -4.89 10.83 8.29
N GLU A 58 -5.85 11.67 8.66
CA GLU A 58 -6.49 11.65 9.98
C GLU A 58 -7.17 10.30 10.23
N LYS A 59 -7.96 9.82 9.25
CA LYS A 59 -8.68 8.55 9.38
C LYS A 59 -7.76 7.33 9.33
N THR A 60 -6.75 7.33 8.48
CA THR A 60 -5.76 6.25 8.44
C THR A 60 -4.98 6.17 9.74
N SER A 61 -4.57 7.31 10.31
CA SER A 61 -3.89 7.36 11.61
C SER A 61 -4.77 6.83 12.74
N GLU A 62 -6.05 7.23 12.78
CA GLU A 62 -7.03 6.75 13.76
C GLU A 62 -7.20 5.22 13.67
N VAL A 63 -7.41 4.70 12.46
CA VAL A 63 -7.62 3.28 12.19
C VAL A 63 -6.39 2.45 12.55
N ILE A 64 -5.19 2.88 12.15
CA ILE A 64 -3.94 2.15 12.44
C ILE A 64 -3.68 2.13 13.95
N LYS A 65 -3.79 3.26 14.64
CA LYS A 65 -3.61 3.33 16.11
C LYS A 65 -4.55 2.37 16.82
N LYS A 66 -5.83 2.38 16.45
CA LYS A 66 -6.81 1.47 17.06
C LYS A 66 -6.52 0.01 16.76
N CYS A 67 -6.04 -0.29 15.55
CA CYS A 67 -5.62 -1.64 15.18
C CYS A 67 -4.46 -2.11 16.08
N PHE A 68 -3.45 -1.29 16.32
CA PHE A 68 -2.33 -1.65 17.20
C PHE A 68 -2.73 -1.75 18.67
N GLU A 69 -3.64 -0.91 19.17
CA GLU A 69 -4.21 -1.09 20.52
C GLU A 69 -4.81 -2.49 20.68
N GLU A 70 -5.61 -2.93 19.72
CA GLU A 70 -6.23 -4.26 19.77
C GLU A 70 -5.20 -5.40 19.60
N LEU A 71 -4.21 -5.25 18.71
CA LEU A 71 -3.14 -6.23 18.54
C LEU A 71 -2.37 -6.45 19.84
N ILE A 72 -2.04 -5.37 20.55
CA ILE A 72 -1.37 -5.43 21.86
C ILE A 72 -2.25 -6.10 22.92
N LEU A 73 -3.54 -5.75 22.99
CA LEU A 73 -4.50 -6.38 23.92
C LEU A 73 -4.62 -7.89 23.67
N HIS A 74 -4.53 -8.34 22.44
CA HIS A 74 -4.56 -9.76 22.05
C HIS A 74 -3.18 -10.44 22.14
N LYS A 75 -2.17 -9.75 22.68
CA LYS A 75 -0.80 -10.25 22.88
C LYS A 75 -0.15 -10.76 21.59
N VAL A 76 -0.49 -10.12 20.46
CA VAL A 76 0.16 -10.40 19.17
C VAL A 76 1.61 -9.93 19.23
N ASP A 77 2.54 -10.81 18.83
CA ASP A 77 3.95 -10.40 18.66
C ASP A 77 4.09 -9.50 17.43
N LEU A 78 4.33 -8.21 17.66
CA LEU A 78 4.45 -7.20 16.60
C LEU A 78 5.66 -7.41 15.71
N LYS A 79 6.70 -8.11 16.18
CA LYS A 79 7.87 -8.48 15.36
C LYS A 79 7.55 -9.56 14.34
N GLY A 80 6.48 -10.30 14.56
CA GLY A 80 6.01 -11.40 13.72
C GLY A 80 4.84 -11.05 12.81
N ILE A 81 4.60 -9.75 12.48
CA ILE A 81 3.53 -9.32 11.58
C ILE A 81 4.05 -8.59 10.35
N ILE A 82 3.22 -8.49 9.32
CA ILE A 82 3.37 -7.54 8.21
C ILE A 82 2.14 -6.63 8.21
N LEU A 83 2.35 -5.32 8.26
CA LEU A 83 1.28 -4.35 8.08
C LEU A 83 1.05 -4.10 6.59
N LYS A 84 -0.22 -4.12 6.16
CA LYS A 84 -0.59 -3.80 4.77
C LYS A 84 -1.58 -2.64 4.71
N PRO A 85 -1.09 -1.39 4.83
CA PRO A 85 -1.91 -0.20 4.83
C PRO A 85 -2.10 0.37 3.42
N ASN A 86 -3.06 1.31 3.30
CA ASN A 86 -3.12 2.25 2.18
C ASN A 86 -2.00 3.30 2.29
N MET A 87 -1.67 3.94 1.17
CA MET A 87 -0.94 5.21 1.13
C MET A 87 -1.91 6.36 1.42
N ILE A 88 -1.40 7.51 1.85
CA ILE A 88 -2.23 8.70 2.11
C ILE A 88 -2.51 9.42 0.79
N LEU A 89 -3.74 9.30 0.32
CA LEU A 89 -4.20 9.83 -0.97
C LEU A 89 -5.46 10.68 -0.77
N ALA A 90 -5.64 11.67 -1.63
CA ALA A 90 -6.96 12.30 -1.78
C ALA A 90 -7.92 11.33 -2.49
N GLY A 91 -9.18 11.36 -2.13
CA GLY A 91 -10.22 10.53 -2.72
C GLY A 91 -10.25 10.64 -4.25
N ASN A 92 -10.65 9.57 -4.94
CA ASN A 92 -10.63 9.50 -6.41
C ASN A 92 -11.49 10.58 -7.09
N LYS A 93 -12.52 11.08 -6.41
CA LYS A 93 -13.40 12.16 -6.86
C LYS A 93 -13.01 13.54 -6.31
N CYS A 94 -11.99 13.63 -5.47
CA CYS A 94 -11.50 14.90 -4.92
C CYS A 94 -10.90 15.76 -6.04
N LYS A 95 -11.31 17.03 -6.12
CA LYS A 95 -10.79 17.99 -7.11
C LYS A 95 -9.36 18.42 -6.80
N ASN A 96 -9.01 18.48 -5.52
CA ASN A 96 -7.70 18.93 -5.06
C ASN A 96 -6.80 17.72 -4.79
N LYS A 97 -6.13 17.23 -5.81
CA LYS A 97 -5.11 16.18 -5.67
C LYS A 97 -3.82 16.79 -5.15
N ILE A 98 -3.07 15.99 -4.42
CA ILE A 98 -1.71 16.34 -3.96
C ILE A 98 -0.66 15.67 -4.86
N SER A 99 0.55 16.19 -4.84
CA SER A 99 1.68 15.60 -5.59
C SER A 99 2.12 14.26 -5.00
N ASN A 100 2.77 13.43 -5.81
CA ASN A 100 3.32 12.15 -5.35
C ASN A 100 4.36 12.33 -4.22
N GLU A 101 5.09 13.44 -4.22
CA GLU A 101 5.99 13.79 -3.12
C GLU A 101 5.26 14.05 -1.81
N GLU A 102 4.13 14.75 -1.86
CA GLU A 102 3.28 14.98 -0.69
C GLU A 102 2.63 13.70 -0.20
N VAL A 103 2.19 12.82 -1.13
CA VAL A 103 1.72 11.46 -0.80
C VAL A 103 2.78 10.71 0.00
N ALA A 104 4.03 10.70 -0.48
CA ALA A 104 5.12 10.02 0.19
C ALA A 104 5.40 10.60 1.59
N LYS A 105 5.49 11.92 1.72
CA LYS A 105 5.74 12.61 3.00
C LYS A 105 4.62 12.37 4.01
N LEU A 106 3.37 12.49 3.60
CA LEU A 106 2.22 12.26 4.48
C LEU A 106 2.09 10.80 4.89
N THR A 107 2.36 9.87 3.96
CA THR A 107 2.35 8.43 4.26
C THR A 107 3.42 8.09 5.29
N LEU A 108 4.66 8.53 5.10
CA LEU A 108 5.75 8.32 6.06
C LEU A 108 5.44 8.92 7.43
N LYS A 109 4.88 10.14 7.46
CA LYS A 109 4.46 10.80 8.69
C LYS A 109 3.40 9.97 9.42
N CYS A 110 2.34 9.53 8.71
CA CYS A 110 1.28 8.71 9.26
C CYS A 110 1.83 7.42 9.89
N LEU A 111 2.70 6.71 9.16
CA LEU A 111 3.29 5.46 9.64
C LEU A 111 4.19 5.69 10.87
N LYS A 112 5.02 6.71 10.85
CA LYS A 112 5.90 7.06 11.97
C LYS A 112 5.15 7.39 13.27
N GLU A 113 3.97 8.02 13.14
CA GLU A 113 3.15 8.43 14.28
C GLU A 113 2.16 7.37 14.76
N SER A 114 1.91 6.34 13.94
CA SER A 114 0.82 5.38 14.18
C SER A 114 1.26 3.91 14.28
N VAL A 115 2.46 3.57 13.80
CA VAL A 115 2.97 2.20 13.77
C VAL A 115 4.10 2.04 14.79
N PRO A 116 4.01 1.06 15.71
CA PRO A 116 5.11 0.73 16.61
C PRO A 116 6.39 0.34 15.86
N SER A 117 7.54 0.78 16.38
CA SER A 117 8.85 0.56 15.73
C SER A 117 9.29 -0.91 15.65
N GLU A 118 8.66 -1.78 16.43
CA GLU A 118 8.89 -3.23 16.44
C GLU A 118 8.35 -3.94 15.19
N VAL A 119 7.43 -3.31 14.44
CA VAL A 119 6.89 -3.88 13.20
C VAL A 119 7.98 -3.90 12.14
N PRO A 120 8.40 -5.08 11.63
CA PRO A 120 9.57 -5.16 10.75
C PRO A 120 9.27 -4.72 9.32
N GLY A 121 8.04 -4.94 8.84
CA GLY A 121 7.70 -4.78 7.43
C GLY A 121 6.34 -4.19 7.15
N ILE A 122 6.28 -3.34 6.14
CA ILE A 122 5.08 -2.71 5.60
C ILE A 122 4.98 -3.03 4.11
N ALA A 123 3.88 -3.65 3.70
CA ALA A 123 3.60 -3.98 2.31
C ALA A 123 2.38 -3.21 1.84
N PHE A 124 2.55 -2.09 1.15
CA PHE A 124 1.44 -1.25 0.72
C PHE A 124 0.47 -1.96 -0.23
N LEU A 125 -0.81 -1.68 -0.07
CA LEU A 125 -1.80 -1.95 -1.10
C LEU A 125 -1.80 -0.82 -2.16
N SER A 126 -2.31 -1.08 -3.37
CA SER A 126 -2.38 -0.06 -4.41
C SER A 126 -3.62 0.84 -4.32
N GLY A 127 -4.70 0.39 -3.67
CA GLY A 127 -5.87 1.19 -3.32
C GLY A 127 -6.58 1.88 -4.49
N GLY A 128 -6.52 1.32 -5.71
CA GLY A 128 -7.14 1.93 -6.90
C GLY A 128 -6.24 2.89 -7.66
N GLN A 129 -5.01 3.14 -7.23
CA GLN A 129 -3.99 3.85 -8.00
C GLN A 129 -3.70 3.11 -9.32
N SER A 130 -3.30 3.85 -10.35
CA SER A 130 -2.76 3.26 -11.57
C SER A 130 -1.45 2.50 -11.29
N GLU A 131 -1.03 1.66 -12.24
CA GLU A 131 0.23 0.91 -12.12
C GLU A 131 1.45 1.83 -11.95
N ILE A 132 1.48 2.95 -12.69
CA ILE A 132 2.59 3.90 -12.66
C ILE A 132 2.54 4.71 -11.36
N GLU A 133 1.39 5.24 -11.00
CA GLU A 133 1.21 6.03 -9.78
C GLU A 133 1.58 5.24 -8.51
N ALA A 134 1.12 3.98 -8.41
CA ALA A 134 1.47 3.13 -7.28
C ALA A 134 2.98 2.84 -7.20
N THR A 135 3.64 2.66 -8.35
CA THR A 135 5.09 2.45 -8.44
C THR A 135 5.86 3.71 -8.03
N GLU A 136 5.45 4.88 -8.54
CA GLU A 136 6.08 6.16 -8.25
C GLU A 136 5.95 6.53 -6.77
N ASN A 137 4.76 6.41 -6.21
CA ASN A 137 4.52 6.66 -4.80
C ASN A 137 5.34 5.72 -3.91
N LEU A 138 5.41 4.42 -4.22
CA LEU A 138 6.26 3.47 -3.51
C LEU A 138 7.75 3.87 -3.58
N ASN A 139 8.20 4.29 -4.75
CA ASN A 139 9.58 4.74 -4.97
C ASN A 139 9.93 5.96 -4.13
N LEU A 140 9.06 6.97 -4.12
CA LEU A 140 9.27 8.20 -3.33
C LEU A 140 9.20 7.91 -1.83
N ILE A 141 8.27 7.06 -1.38
CA ILE A 141 8.21 6.61 0.01
C ILE A 141 9.55 5.99 0.43
N ASN A 142 10.09 5.05 -0.37
CA ASN A 142 11.36 4.40 -0.05
C ASN A 142 12.55 5.35 -0.17
N LYS A 143 12.55 6.27 -1.12
CA LYS A 143 13.59 7.28 -1.27
C LYS A 143 13.66 8.25 -0.08
N TYR A 144 12.52 8.58 0.52
CA TYR A 144 12.43 9.47 1.68
C TYR A 144 12.35 8.72 3.01
N ASN A 145 12.35 7.39 3.00
CA ASN A 145 12.24 6.59 4.21
C ASN A 145 13.41 6.85 5.16
N ASN A 146 13.09 7.35 6.33
CA ASN A 146 14.01 7.57 7.45
C ASN A 146 13.58 6.80 8.71
N THR A 147 12.79 5.76 8.54
CA THR A 147 12.31 4.86 9.60
C THR A 147 13.05 3.53 9.57
N SER A 148 12.84 2.68 10.58
CA SER A 148 13.34 1.30 10.60
C SER A 148 12.53 0.32 9.76
N PHE A 149 11.36 0.74 9.25
CA PHE A 149 10.48 -0.15 8.50
C PHE A 149 11.04 -0.51 7.13
N ILE A 150 11.01 -1.80 6.80
CA ILE A 150 11.22 -2.28 5.42
C ILE A 150 9.90 -2.12 4.67
N MET A 151 9.90 -1.27 3.65
CA MET A 151 8.68 -0.94 2.91
C MET A 151 8.68 -1.56 1.52
N SER A 152 7.65 -2.32 1.22
CA SER A 152 7.47 -3.05 -0.04
C SER A 152 6.03 -2.92 -0.53
N PHE A 153 5.64 -3.75 -1.47
CA PHE A 153 4.32 -3.74 -2.11
C PHE A 153 3.63 -5.10 -2.01
N SER A 154 2.30 -5.05 -1.92
CA SER A 154 1.42 -6.21 -2.06
C SER A 154 0.25 -5.81 -2.96
N TYR A 155 0.58 -5.56 -4.22
CA TYR A 155 -0.37 -5.06 -5.21
C TYR A 155 -1.12 -6.20 -5.90
N GLY A 156 -2.41 -5.98 -6.16
CA GLY A 156 -3.19 -6.77 -7.10
C GLY A 156 -3.20 -6.08 -8.46
N ARG A 157 -4.19 -5.21 -8.70
CA ARG A 157 -4.40 -4.54 -10.00
C ARG A 157 -3.16 -3.78 -10.50
N ALA A 158 -2.51 -3.00 -9.66
CA ALA A 158 -1.34 -2.23 -10.06
C ALA A 158 -0.11 -3.06 -10.44
N LEU A 159 -0.10 -4.37 -10.17
CA LEU A 159 0.94 -5.29 -10.62
C LEU A 159 0.52 -6.08 -11.88
N GLN A 160 -0.77 -6.39 -12.02
CA GLN A 160 -1.25 -7.40 -12.96
C GLN A 160 -2.06 -6.83 -14.13
N GLN A 161 -2.57 -5.61 -14.03
CA GLN A 161 -3.59 -5.09 -14.96
C GLN A 161 -3.12 -5.08 -16.42
N SER A 162 -1.90 -4.60 -16.69
CA SER A 162 -1.35 -4.59 -18.06
C SER A 162 -1.15 -6.00 -18.61
N ALA A 163 -0.68 -6.92 -17.79
CA ALA A 163 -0.50 -8.32 -18.20
C ALA A 163 -1.85 -9.00 -18.44
N LEU A 164 -2.84 -8.78 -17.59
CA LEU A 164 -4.20 -9.31 -17.77
C LEU A 164 -4.88 -8.73 -19.02
N LYS A 165 -4.72 -7.43 -19.27
CA LYS A 165 -5.24 -6.78 -20.47
C LYS A 165 -4.60 -7.34 -21.73
N PHE A 166 -3.30 -7.59 -21.73
CA PHE A 166 -2.60 -8.20 -22.84
C PHE A 166 -3.06 -9.66 -23.07
N TRP A 167 -3.11 -10.44 -22.00
CA TRP A 167 -3.56 -11.83 -22.03
C TRP A 167 -5.01 -11.98 -22.53
N SER A 168 -5.89 -11.04 -22.16
CA SER A 168 -7.30 -11.07 -22.62
C SER A 168 -7.48 -10.87 -24.13
N GLN A 169 -6.48 -10.33 -24.84
CA GLN A 169 -6.50 -10.16 -26.29
C GLN A 169 -6.13 -11.46 -27.03
N ASP A 170 -5.19 -12.22 -26.47
CA ASP A 170 -4.79 -13.53 -26.97
C ASP A 170 -4.30 -14.41 -25.81
N THR A 171 -5.17 -15.29 -25.35
CA THR A 171 -4.89 -16.20 -24.21
C THR A 171 -3.80 -17.23 -24.50
N LYS A 172 -3.41 -17.43 -25.76
CA LYS A 172 -2.34 -18.34 -26.19
C LYS A 172 -0.96 -17.66 -26.08
N ASN A 173 -0.90 -16.33 -26.05
CA ASN A 173 0.34 -15.58 -25.94
C ASN A 173 0.85 -15.51 -24.50
N ILE A 174 1.21 -16.67 -23.96
CA ILE A 174 1.69 -16.81 -22.58
C ILE A 174 3.00 -16.08 -22.36
N GLU A 175 3.96 -16.23 -23.29
CA GLU A 175 5.30 -15.64 -23.18
C GLU A 175 5.23 -14.10 -23.13
N GLY A 176 4.46 -13.47 -24.03
CA GLY A 176 4.27 -12.02 -24.04
C GLY A 176 3.64 -11.52 -22.73
N THR A 177 2.64 -12.26 -22.22
CA THR A 177 1.97 -11.94 -20.94
C THR A 177 2.95 -12.00 -19.76
N GLN A 178 3.75 -13.07 -19.67
CA GLN A 178 4.77 -13.24 -18.65
C GLN A 178 5.84 -12.14 -18.71
N LYS A 179 6.25 -11.73 -19.91
CA LYS A 179 7.21 -10.64 -20.11
C LYS A 179 6.69 -9.31 -19.53
N ILE A 180 5.42 -8.97 -19.82
CA ILE A 180 4.79 -7.76 -19.28
C ILE A 180 4.70 -7.83 -17.74
N PHE A 181 4.25 -8.96 -17.20
CA PHE A 181 4.15 -9.16 -15.76
C PHE A 181 5.53 -9.03 -15.07
N ASN A 182 6.55 -9.68 -15.61
CA ASN A 182 7.92 -9.61 -15.08
C ASN A 182 8.48 -8.20 -15.13
N GLN A 183 8.17 -7.42 -16.17
CA GLN A 183 8.55 -6.01 -16.24
C GLN A 183 7.91 -5.19 -15.13
N ARG A 184 6.61 -5.38 -14.88
CA ARG A 184 5.91 -4.71 -13.76
C ARG A 184 6.51 -5.10 -12.40
N ALA A 185 6.77 -6.40 -12.19
CA ALA A 185 7.39 -6.89 -10.96
C ALA A 185 8.78 -6.26 -10.74
N LYS A 186 9.61 -6.20 -11.79
CA LYS A 186 10.93 -5.56 -11.75
C LYS A 186 10.85 -4.07 -11.39
N MET A 187 9.91 -3.33 -12.00
CA MET A 187 9.71 -1.91 -11.71
C MET A 187 9.31 -1.66 -10.25
N ASN A 188 8.38 -2.46 -9.72
CA ASN A 188 7.99 -2.35 -8.32
C ASN A 188 9.10 -2.80 -7.35
N THR A 189 9.93 -3.76 -7.74
CA THR A 189 11.13 -4.13 -6.95
C THR A 189 12.14 -2.98 -6.88
N LEU A 190 12.38 -2.28 -7.99
CA LEU A 190 13.22 -1.08 -7.99
C LEU A 190 12.60 0.05 -7.15
N ALA A 191 11.28 0.24 -7.22
CA ALA A 191 10.57 1.22 -6.39
C ALA A 191 10.65 0.89 -4.90
N ALA A 192 10.60 -0.40 -4.51
CA ALA A 192 10.83 -0.83 -3.12
C ALA A 192 12.25 -0.56 -2.62
N GLN A 193 13.18 -0.27 -3.52
CA GLN A 193 14.56 0.14 -3.20
C GLN A 193 14.80 1.65 -3.33
N GLY A 194 13.77 2.44 -3.72
CA GLY A 194 13.91 3.86 -4.04
C GLY A 194 14.76 4.15 -5.29
N LYS A 195 14.90 3.16 -6.19
CA LYS A 195 15.78 3.20 -7.37
C LYS A 195 15.02 3.20 -8.70
N TRP A 196 13.70 3.22 -8.66
CA TRP A 196 12.92 3.27 -9.89
C TRP A 196 13.03 4.66 -10.54
N LEU A 197 13.31 4.66 -11.84
CA LEU A 197 13.33 5.86 -12.67
C LEU A 197 12.17 5.77 -13.65
N SER A 198 11.37 6.82 -13.74
CA SER A 198 10.33 6.93 -14.75
C SER A 198 10.97 6.93 -16.14
N LEU A 199 10.40 6.19 -17.09
CA LEU A 199 10.84 6.19 -18.49
C LEU A 199 10.79 7.59 -19.14
N ILE A 200 10.07 8.55 -18.55
CA ILE A 200 10.05 9.95 -18.99
C ILE A 200 11.42 10.64 -18.81
N HIS A 201 12.30 10.07 -17.98
CA HIS A 201 13.66 10.59 -17.75
C HIS A 201 14.78 9.77 -18.41
N ILE A 202 14.43 8.70 -19.12
CA ILE A 202 15.39 8.00 -19.95
C ILE A 202 15.32 8.67 -21.32
N SER A 203 16.16 9.70 -21.54
CA SER A 203 16.50 10.17 -22.88
C SER A 203 16.82 8.96 -23.74
N GLU A 204 16.32 8.96 -24.99
CA GLU A 204 16.44 7.90 -25.98
C GLU A 204 17.81 7.21 -25.92
N PRO A 205 17.85 5.85 -26.02
CA PRO A 205 19.12 5.20 -26.26
C PRO A 205 19.65 5.75 -27.57
N THR A 206 20.86 6.32 -27.51
CA THR A 206 21.63 6.77 -28.66
C THR A 206 21.49 5.72 -29.75
N ARG A 207 20.84 6.11 -30.86
CA ARG A 207 20.75 5.33 -32.08
C ARG A 207 22.19 5.01 -32.47
N LEU A 208 22.59 3.76 -32.35
CA LEU A 208 23.81 3.31 -32.98
C LEU A 208 23.53 3.45 -34.49
N GLU A 209 24.14 4.47 -35.08
CA GLU A 209 24.23 4.61 -36.53
C GLU A 209 25.07 3.43 -37.08
N PRO A 210 24.75 2.97 -38.30
CA PRO A 210 25.32 1.75 -38.89
C PRO A 210 26.80 1.83 -39.18
#